data_5b7a19c1c09af4ccc24ba22583f8d38d
#
_entry.id   5b7a19c1c09af4ccc24ba22583f8d38d
#
_cell.length_a   1.000
_cell.length_b   1.000
_cell.length_c   1.000
_cell.angle_alpha   90.00
_cell.angle_beta   90.00
_cell.angle_gamma   90.00
#
_symmetry.space_group_name_H-M   'P 1'
#
loop_
_entity.id
_entity.type
_entity.pdbx_description
1 polymer ?
#
loop_
_entity_poly.entity_id
_entity_poly.type
_entity_poly.pdbx_seq_one_letter_code
_entity_poly.pdbx_strand_id
1 'polypeptide(L)'
;MKNLRLFALLAFLLLAGKNTMAQTDLEALMATRGEYFFSLPLQQREEAKRLTRLCSVDKLEGNRLICYANEEQYRQLLAMGYQPMLLMPPSMQEHYAMWDGTNREAYDWDAYPTYEAYQDMMKHYAEDFPERCTYFDLGTLASGRKLMFCRFNNGDPDGKPKFLYTSTIHGDELTGMMLMLRLIDELCTSNDPRILALLDQLDIFISPCTNPNGTYHGGNNTVYGARRNNANDADLNRNYPDFDNGPHPDGKEYQPETIMMMELAEQYPFTMAANYHGGSEVLNYPWDTYQPLHPDDEWWQLVCHEYADLTHEHDTMYMSGFDNGIVNGYVWYPIYGSRQDYMNYYQQCREVTIECSIPYTPNPSTMPMYWTYNHESMLRYLEQCLYGIHGRVTDSVTGAPLEAEVTILTHDHHGSAVSSHLPAGDYHRPIKGGTYEVTYSCEGYYPKTLTLTVADWETLVQDVQLVPEGYGVEEGGPSAPLTGLVIYLNPTNGVLFVEAQNFASLQNQTYRITNLMGQTLLTGNITAETQQINVSSLPQGMYFITIAGETRKFVVR
;
A
#
# COMPACT_ATOMS: atom_id res chain seq x y z
N MET A 1 -40.83 29.77 7.17
CA MET A 1 -39.97 29.82 5.97
C MET A 1 -39.24 31.15 5.72
N LYS A 2 -39.64 32.28 6.29
CA LYS A 2 -38.89 33.56 6.15
C LYS A 2 -37.69 33.68 7.10
N ASN A 3 -37.69 33.03 8.26
CA ASN A 3 -36.64 33.15 9.26
C ASN A 3 -35.40 32.23 8.98
N LEU A 4 -35.55 31.18 8.16
CA LEU A 4 -34.44 30.30 7.78
C LEU A 4 -33.51 30.95 6.75
N ARG A 5 -34.05 31.83 5.88
CA ARG A 5 -33.24 32.57 4.89
C ARG A 5 -32.42 33.72 5.51
N LEU A 6 -32.88 34.26 6.62
CA LEU A 6 -32.14 35.33 7.32
C LEU A 6 -30.97 34.79 8.12
N PHE A 7 -31.06 33.56 8.68
CA PHE A 7 -29.95 32.89 9.37
C PHE A 7 -28.85 32.45 8.40
N ALA A 8 -29.20 31.95 7.20
CA ALA A 8 -28.22 31.59 6.17
C ALA A 8 -27.48 32.82 5.61
N LEU A 9 -28.17 33.99 5.51
CA LEU A 9 -27.54 35.23 5.06
C LEU A 9 -26.62 35.84 6.14
N LEU A 10 -26.96 35.73 7.43
CA LEU A 10 -26.11 36.18 8.54
C LEU A 10 -24.88 35.26 8.73
N ALA A 11 -25.00 33.94 8.51
CA ALA A 11 -23.88 33.03 8.54
C ALA A 11 -22.88 33.31 7.40
N PHE A 12 -23.39 33.70 6.22
CA PHE A 12 -22.55 34.10 5.09
C PHE A 12 -21.84 35.45 5.31
N LEU A 13 -22.44 36.36 6.08
CA LEU A 13 -21.87 37.67 6.41
C LEU A 13 -20.87 37.60 7.60
N LEU A 14 -20.96 36.61 8.47
CA LEU A 14 -20.02 36.39 9.57
C LEU A 14 -18.73 35.69 9.11
N LEU A 15 -18.74 34.99 7.96
CA LEU A 15 -17.56 34.46 7.30
C LEU A 15 -16.79 35.50 6.45
N ALA A 16 -17.39 36.65 6.17
CA ALA A 16 -16.80 37.74 5.38
C ALA A 16 -15.88 38.68 6.18
N GLY A 17 -15.63 38.41 7.43
CA GLY A 17 -14.80 39.26 8.32
C GLY A 17 -13.32 38.84 8.45
N LYS A 18 -12.88 37.78 7.80
CA LYS A 18 -11.43 37.51 7.65
C LYS A 18 -10.91 38.33 6.47
N ASN A 19 -9.86 39.09 6.67
CA ASN A 19 -9.18 39.88 5.64
C ASN A 19 -8.94 39.00 4.40
N THR A 20 -9.77 39.16 3.36
CA THR A 20 -9.51 38.52 2.07
C THR A 20 -8.36 39.26 1.42
N MET A 21 -7.19 38.63 1.36
CA MET A 21 -6.05 39.14 0.57
C MET A 21 -6.48 39.29 -0.90
N ALA A 22 -6.01 40.35 -1.57
CA ALA A 22 -6.18 40.47 -3.00
C ALA A 22 -5.51 39.32 -3.75
N GLN A 23 -6.02 38.91 -4.91
CA GLN A 23 -5.40 37.82 -5.70
C GLN A 23 -3.93 38.12 -6.04
N THR A 24 -3.57 39.39 -6.28
CA THR A 24 -2.19 39.83 -6.51
C THR A 24 -1.28 39.62 -5.30
N ASP A 25 -1.78 39.81 -4.09
CA ASP A 25 -1.02 39.58 -2.86
C ASP A 25 -0.85 38.08 -2.59
N LEU A 26 -1.88 37.29 -2.89
CA LEU A 26 -1.82 35.83 -2.84
C LEU A 26 -0.80 35.29 -3.86
N GLU A 27 -0.78 35.83 -5.09
CA GLU A 27 0.16 35.41 -6.12
C GLU A 27 1.62 35.69 -5.69
N ALA A 28 1.89 36.87 -5.13
CA ALA A 28 3.21 37.23 -4.60
C ALA A 28 3.63 36.30 -3.43
N LEU A 29 2.68 35.97 -2.55
CA LEU A 29 2.89 35.05 -1.45
C LEU A 29 3.23 33.65 -1.97
N MET A 30 2.47 33.13 -2.93
CA MET A 30 2.69 31.80 -3.52
C MET A 30 4.01 31.73 -4.26
N ALA A 31 4.37 32.76 -5.03
CA ALA A 31 5.64 32.85 -5.73
C ALA A 31 6.83 32.82 -4.75
N THR A 32 6.72 33.49 -3.60
CA THR A 32 7.75 33.45 -2.55
C THR A 32 7.83 32.07 -1.90
N ARG A 33 6.68 31.41 -1.74
CA ARG A 33 6.55 30.08 -1.14
C ARG A 33 7.01 28.96 -2.08
N GLY A 34 6.97 29.18 -3.42
CA GLY A 34 7.25 28.18 -4.45
C GLY A 34 6.14 27.14 -4.62
N GLU A 35 5.01 27.30 -3.95
CA GLU A 35 3.86 26.38 -4.02
C GLU A 35 2.56 27.18 -4.12
N TYR A 36 1.75 26.87 -5.11
CA TYR A 36 0.47 27.51 -5.42
C TYR A 36 -0.68 26.60 -4.97
N PHE A 37 -1.58 27.15 -4.15
CA PHE A 37 -2.81 26.50 -3.73
C PHE A 37 -4.00 27.23 -4.34
N PHE A 38 -4.83 26.52 -5.09
CA PHE A 38 -5.88 27.15 -5.90
C PHE A 38 -7.04 26.20 -6.20
N SER A 39 -8.13 26.78 -6.68
CA SER A 39 -9.25 26.01 -7.20
C SER A 39 -9.45 26.25 -8.70
N LEU A 40 -9.84 25.18 -9.43
CA LEU A 40 -10.21 25.22 -10.83
C LEU A 40 -11.66 24.77 -11.00
N PRO A 41 -12.49 25.49 -11.79
CA PRO A 41 -13.81 25.01 -12.14
C PRO A 41 -13.69 23.84 -13.14
N LEU A 42 -14.43 22.74 -12.90
CA LEU A 42 -14.56 21.63 -13.82
C LEU A 42 -15.79 21.85 -14.72
N GLN A 43 -15.60 21.65 -16.02
CA GLN A 43 -16.70 21.58 -16.98
C GLN A 43 -17.19 20.13 -17.17
N GLN A 44 -16.27 19.16 -17.12
CA GLN A 44 -16.55 17.73 -17.27
C GLN A 44 -15.61 16.95 -16.33
N ARG A 45 -16.09 15.82 -15.79
CA ARG A 45 -15.32 15.00 -14.85
C ARG A 45 -14.05 14.41 -15.49
N GLU A 46 -14.08 14.12 -16.79
CA GLU A 46 -12.93 13.63 -17.56
C GLU A 46 -11.77 14.63 -17.61
N GLU A 47 -12.05 15.93 -17.41
CA GLU A 47 -11.01 16.95 -17.33
C GLU A 47 -10.12 16.77 -16.09
N ALA A 48 -10.64 16.22 -15.00
CA ALA A 48 -9.86 15.91 -13.81
C ALA A 48 -8.69 14.98 -14.14
N LYS A 49 -8.92 13.93 -14.95
CA LYS A 49 -7.87 12.98 -15.38
C LYS A 49 -6.71 13.64 -16.14
N ARG A 50 -6.99 14.71 -16.88
CA ARG A 50 -5.95 15.48 -17.57
C ARG A 50 -5.21 16.40 -16.60
N LEU A 51 -5.92 16.99 -15.66
CA LEU A 51 -5.36 17.93 -14.68
C LEU A 51 -4.44 17.22 -13.67
N THR A 52 -4.73 15.96 -13.29
CA THR A 52 -3.84 15.17 -12.42
C THR A 52 -2.46 14.88 -13.03
N ARG A 53 -2.29 15.06 -14.36
CA ARG A 53 -0.97 14.98 -15.04
C ARG A 53 -0.24 16.32 -15.08
N LEU A 54 -0.90 17.42 -14.75
CA LEU A 54 -0.36 18.79 -14.86
C LEU A 54 -0.07 19.38 -13.49
N CYS A 55 -0.82 19.00 -12.48
CA CYS A 55 -0.67 19.48 -11.10
C CYS A 55 -1.19 18.43 -10.12
N SER A 56 -0.90 18.62 -8.84
CA SER A 56 -1.44 17.79 -7.78
C SER A 56 -2.91 18.14 -7.55
N VAL A 57 -3.81 17.34 -8.10
CA VAL A 57 -5.22 17.39 -7.71
C VAL A 57 -5.33 16.78 -6.33
N ASP A 58 -5.96 17.51 -5.43
CA ASP A 58 -6.09 17.15 -4.04
C ASP A 58 -7.50 16.64 -3.71
N LYS A 59 -8.52 17.39 -4.13
CA LYS A 59 -9.92 16.98 -3.96
C LYS A 59 -10.87 17.62 -4.95
N LEU A 60 -12.04 17.02 -5.06
CA LEU A 60 -13.17 17.54 -5.83
C LEU A 60 -14.24 18.07 -4.87
N GLU A 61 -14.49 19.39 -4.88
CA GLU A 61 -15.56 20.06 -4.15
C GLU A 61 -16.66 20.54 -5.10
N GLY A 62 -17.75 19.80 -5.16
CA GLY A 62 -18.83 20.09 -6.10
C GLY A 62 -18.36 19.97 -7.56
N ASN A 63 -18.27 21.12 -8.25
CA ASN A 63 -17.75 21.22 -9.62
C ASN A 63 -16.39 21.94 -9.68
N ARG A 64 -15.62 21.95 -8.61
CA ARG A 64 -14.29 22.57 -8.53
C ARG A 64 -13.26 21.57 -8.05
N LEU A 65 -12.12 21.55 -8.71
CA LEU A 65 -10.93 20.88 -8.19
C LEU A 65 -10.18 21.84 -7.26
N ILE A 66 -9.71 21.33 -6.15
CA ILE A 66 -8.73 21.95 -5.29
C ILE A 66 -7.38 21.35 -5.66
N CYS A 67 -6.38 22.18 -5.89
CA CYS A 67 -5.11 21.78 -6.46
C CYS A 67 -3.94 22.46 -5.80
N TYR A 68 -2.80 21.76 -5.83
CA TYR A 68 -1.49 22.32 -5.59
C TYR A 68 -0.65 22.25 -6.87
N ALA A 69 0.23 23.22 -7.04
CA ALA A 69 1.20 23.23 -8.14
C ALA A 69 2.49 23.94 -7.69
N ASN A 70 3.61 23.51 -8.23
CA ASN A 70 4.82 24.34 -8.20
C ASN A 70 4.72 25.46 -9.24
N GLU A 71 5.70 26.38 -9.25
CA GLU A 71 5.68 27.54 -10.15
C GLU A 71 5.62 27.15 -11.64
N GLU A 72 6.34 26.12 -12.05
CA GLU A 72 6.38 25.65 -13.44
C GLU A 72 5.01 25.09 -13.86
N GLN A 73 4.42 24.21 -13.06
CA GLN A 73 3.09 23.63 -13.29
C GLN A 73 2.01 24.71 -13.33
N TYR A 74 2.07 25.68 -12.41
CA TYR A 74 1.11 26.79 -12.36
C TYR A 74 1.19 27.66 -13.62
N ARG A 75 2.40 28.02 -14.07
CA ARG A 75 2.61 28.75 -15.35
C ARG A 75 2.14 27.95 -16.55
N GLN A 76 2.34 26.65 -16.57
CA GLN A 76 1.85 25.78 -17.63
C GLN A 76 0.32 25.77 -17.70
N LEU A 77 -0.38 25.68 -16.56
CA LEU A 77 -1.84 25.80 -16.51
C LEU A 77 -2.34 27.14 -17.08
N LEU A 78 -1.70 28.25 -16.71
CA LEU A 78 -2.04 29.58 -17.27
C LEU A 78 -1.81 29.65 -18.79
N ALA A 79 -0.68 29.09 -19.27
CA ALA A 79 -0.38 29.06 -20.71
C ALA A 79 -1.36 28.20 -21.50
N MET A 80 -1.98 27.18 -20.88
CA MET A 80 -3.04 26.37 -21.47
C MET A 80 -4.42 27.03 -21.40
N GLY A 81 -4.53 28.23 -20.82
CA GLY A 81 -5.75 29.01 -20.77
C GLY A 81 -6.63 28.74 -19.54
N TYR A 82 -6.16 27.95 -18.59
CA TYR A 82 -6.85 27.77 -17.31
C TYR A 82 -6.84 29.07 -16.51
N GLN A 83 -7.85 29.27 -15.70
CA GLN A 83 -8.00 30.43 -14.82
C GLN A 83 -8.12 29.96 -13.37
N PRO A 84 -7.01 29.58 -12.72
CA PRO A 84 -7.03 29.16 -11.33
C PRO A 84 -7.38 30.36 -10.42
N MET A 85 -8.21 30.10 -9.41
CA MET A 85 -8.49 31.05 -8.34
C MET A 85 -7.61 30.66 -7.14
N LEU A 86 -6.63 31.51 -6.82
CA LEU A 86 -5.74 31.30 -5.68
C LEU A 86 -6.52 31.31 -4.37
N LEU A 87 -6.15 30.42 -3.49
CA LEU A 87 -6.70 30.23 -2.15
C LEU A 87 -5.59 30.44 -1.11
N MET A 88 -5.96 30.85 0.11
CA MET A 88 -5.01 30.90 1.22
C MET A 88 -4.62 29.47 1.61
N PRO A 89 -3.31 29.13 1.63
CA PRO A 89 -2.89 27.79 2.02
C PRO A 89 -3.40 27.42 3.42
N PRO A 90 -3.83 26.18 3.64
CA PRO A 90 -4.39 25.74 4.92
C PRO A 90 -3.45 26.02 6.10
N SER A 91 -2.16 25.72 5.95
CA SER A 91 -1.12 25.94 6.96
C SER A 91 -0.78 27.40 7.25
N MET A 92 -1.36 28.35 6.49
CA MET A 92 -1.18 29.79 6.68
C MET A 92 -2.43 30.51 7.18
N GLN A 93 -3.47 29.77 7.53
CA GLN A 93 -4.73 30.37 8.02
C GLN A 93 -4.64 30.73 9.50
N GLU A 94 -3.91 29.94 10.30
CA GLU A 94 -3.80 30.12 11.75
C GLU A 94 -2.37 29.81 12.23
N HIS A 95 -1.96 30.52 13.28
CA HIS A 95 -0.72 30.23 14.02
C HIS A 95 -1.05 29.43 15.28
N TYR A 96 -0.36 28.35 15.49
CA TYR A 96 -0.50 27.52 16.68
C TYR A 96 0.70 27.66 17.60
N ALA A 97 0.47 27.57 18.90
CA ALA A 97 1.54 27.39 19.87
C ALA A 97 2.14 25.98 19.65
N MET A 98 3.47 25.93 19.62
CA MET A 98 4.18 24.67 19.45
C MET A 98 4.62 24.14 20.83
N TRP A 99 4.62 22.82 20.98
CA TRP A 99 5.25 22.18 22.11
C TRP A 99 6.76 22.05 21.86
N ASP A 100 7.57 22.51 22.83
CA ASP A 100 9.03 22.59 22.70
C ASP A 100 9.79 21.41 23.33
N GLY A 101 9.08 20.36 23.77
CA GLY A 101 9.67 19.19 24.41
C GLY A 101 9.77 19.31 25.94
N THR A 102 9.44 20.46 26.51
CA THR A 102 9.47 20.64 27.97
C THR A 102 8.24 20.02 28.63
N ASN A 103 8.42 19.53 29.88
CA ASN A 103 7.34 18.98 30.69
C ASN A 103 6.55 17.84 30.02
N ARG A 104 7.26 16.84 29.48
CA ARG A 104 6.70 15.71 28.70
C ARG A 104 5.58 14.95 29.41
N GLU A 105 5.68 14.76 30.74
CA GLU A 105 4.65 14.09 31.56
C GLU A 105 3.29 14.81 31.55
N ALA A 106 3.28 16.10 31.20
CA ALA A 106 2.09 16.93 31.10
C ALA A 106 1.73 17.31 29.66
N TYR A 107 2.20 16.54 28.67
CA TYR A 107 1.86 16.77 27.28
C TYR A 107 0.51 16.12 26.94
N ASP A 108 -0.52 16.94 26.77
CA ASP A 108 -1.91 16.52 26.54
C ASP A 108 -2.23 16.20 25.05
N TRP A 109 -1.21 16.13 24.19
CA TRP A 109 -1.35 15.88 22.75
C TRP A 109 -2.18 16.93 22.00
N ASP A 110 -2.24 18.14 22.52
CA ASP A 110 -3.03 19.26 22.02
C ASP A 110 -2.20 20.40 21.40
N ALA A 111 -0.92 20.14 21.14
CA ALA A 111 0.01 21.04 20.47
C ALA A 111 0.93 20.28 19.50
N TYR A 112 1.25 20.86 18.37
CA TYR A 112 2.25 20.28 17.47
C TYR A 112 3.66 20.43 18.05
N PRO A 113 4.50 19.38 17.98
CA PRO A 113 5.88 19.49 18.46
C PRO A 113 6.73 20.35 17.52
N THR A 114 7.69 21.09 18.07
CA THR A 114 8.81 21.62 17.28
C THR A 114 9.61 20.48 16.66
N TYR A 115 10.40 20.74 15.62
CA TYR A 115 11.21 19.68 15.01
C TYR A 115 12.17 19.02 16.01
N GLU A 116 12.78 19.82 16.87
CA GLU A 116 13.67 19.34 17.94
C GLU A 116 12.91 18.48 18.95
N ALA A 117 11.73 18.93 19.39
CA ALA A 117 10.88 18.16 20.31
C ALA A 117 10.43 16.82 19.67
N TYR A 118 10.04 16.84 18.40
CA TYR A 118 9.73 15.65 17.62
C TYR A 118 10.91 14.67 17.56
N GLN A 119 12.11 15.18 17.24
CA GLN A 119 13.32 14.37 17.17
C GLN A 119 13.68 13.77 18.54
N ASP A 120 13.55 14.55 19.60
CA ASP A 120 13.82 14.10 20.97
C ASP A 120 12.81 13.05 21.43
N MET A 121 11.52 13.19 21.10
CA MET A 121 10.50 12.19 21.38
C MET A 121 10.85 10.84 20.76
N MET A 122 11.14 10.82 19.45
CA MET A 122 11.45 9.60 18.71
C MET A 122 12.63 8.83 19.31
N LYS A 123 13.70 9.54 19.74
CA LYS A 123 14.87 8.91 20.37
C LYS A 123 14.61 8.43 21.76
N HIS A 124 13.89 9.24 22.52
CA HIS A 124 13.64 9.00 23.93
C HIS A 124 12.80 7.74 24.18
N TYR A 125 11.81 7.47 23.32
CA TYR A 125 11.04 6.22 23.41
C TYR A 125 11.93 4.97 23.29
N ALA A 126 12.92 4.99 22.41
CA ALA A 126 13.86 3.89 22.31
C ALA A 126 14.86 3.82 23.48
N GLU A 127 15.21 4.97 24.07
CA GLU A 127 16.08 5.03 25.25
C GLU A 127 15.36 4.54 26.53
N ASP A 128 14.08 4.91 26.71
CA ASP A 128 13.29 4.55 27.88
C ASP A 128 12.72 3.12 27.80
N PHE A 129 12.44 2.62 26.59
CA PHE A 129 11.83 1.30 26.35
C PHE A 129 12.64 0.45 25.35
N PRO A 130 13.95 0.22 25.59
CA PRO A 130 14.83 -0.44 24.64
C PRO A 130 14.47 -1.91 24.34
N GLU A 131 13.68 -2.53 25.21
CA GLU A 131 13.17 -3.89 25.02
C GLU A 131 11.99 -3.98 24.04
N ARG A 132 11.34 -2.85 23.72
CA ARG A 132 10.16 -2.78 22.86
C ARG A 132 10.37 -1.93 21.62
N CYS A 133 11.15 -0.85 21.76
CA CYS A 133 11.30 0.19 20.74
C CYS A 133 12.76 0.34 20.32
N THR A 134 12.98 0.39 19.01
CA THR A 134 14.28 0.74 18.42
C THR A 134 14.09 1.96 17.54
N TYR A 135 14.88 3.02 17.81
CA TYR A 135 14.96 4.19 16.95
C TYR A 135 15.98 3.98 15.83
N PHE A 136 15.63 4.39 14.62
CA PHE A 136 16.56 4.57 13.51
C PHE A 136 16.12 5.70 12.58
N ASP A 137 17.01 6.18 11.72
CA ASP A 137 16.65 7.10 10.64
C ASP A 137 17.16 6.57 9.29
N LEU A 138 16.43 6.88 8.23
CA LEU A 138 16.79 6.48 6.87
C LEU A 138 17.90 7.35 6.26
N GLY A 139 18.18 8.51 6.86
CA GLY A 139 19.21 9.43 6.40
C GLY A 139 18.87 10.87 6.71
N THR A 140 19.83 11.73 6.36
CA THR A 140 19.76 13.17 6.60
C THR A 140 19.56 13.91 5.28
N LEU A 141 18.48 14.68 5.19
CA LEU A 141 18.20 15.55 4.05
C LEU A 141 19.15 16.76 4.04
N ALA A 142 19.22 17.46 2.90
CA ALA A 142 20.09 18.63 2.74
C ALA A 142 19.81 19.75 3.75
N SER A 143 18.61 19.82 4.31
CA SER A 143 18.22 20.73 5.39
C SER A 143 18.81 20.39 6.76
N GLY A 144 19.37 19.20 6.93
CA GLY A 144 19.75 18.62 8.21
C GLY A 144 18.63 17.82 8.91
N ARG A 145 17.41 17.85 8.39
CA ARG A 145 16.28 17.06 8.92
C ARG A 145 16.37 15.61 8.46
N LYS A 146 15.72 14.70 9.20
CA LYS A 146 15.82 13.26 9.03
C LYS A 146 14.46 12.62 8.84
N LEU A 147 14.40 11.51 8.11
CA LEU A 147 13.28 10.59 8.10
C LEU A 147 13.46 9.60 9.26
N MET A 148 12.65 9.74 10.31
CA MET A 148 12.83 9.04 11.57
C MET A 148 11.78 7.96 11.77
N PHE A 149 12.20 6.84 12.34
CA PHE A 149 11.37 5.66 12.60
C PHE A 149 11.53 5.17 14.02
N CYS A 150 10.43 4.67 14.58
CA CYS A 150 10.42 3.73 15.69
C CYS A 150 9.99 2.36 15.18
N ARG A 151 10.73 1.31 15.55
CA ARG A 151 10.41 -0.09 15.26
C ARG A 151 10.10 -0.82 16.55
N PHE A 152 9.01 -1.58 16.53
CA PHE A 152 8.46 -2.27 17.69
C PHE A 152 8.35 -3.76 17.42
N ASN A 153 8.95 -4.55 18.28
CA ASN A 153 8.74 -5.99 18.37
C ASN A 153 9.26 -6.50 19.72
N ASN A 154 8.72 -7.60 20.19
CA ASN A 154 9.28 -8.35 21.30
C ASN A 154 10.04 -9.56 20.76
N GLY A 155 11.30 -9.73 21.15
CA GLY A 155 12.14 -10.89 20.77
C GLY A 155 12.61 -10.86 19.32
N ASP A 156 12.65 -12.05 18.68
CA ASP A 156 13.16 -12.22 17.32
C ASP A 156 12.12 -11.73 16.28
N PRO A 157 12.47 -10.82 15.37
CA PRO A 157 11.58 -10.36 14.32
C PRO A 157 11.47 -11.33 13.12
N ASP A 158 12.35 -12.34 13.03
CA ASP A 158 12.38 -13.27 11.91
C ASP A 158 11.11 -14.16 11.89
N GLY A 159 10.43 -14.15 10.77
CA GLY A 159 9.17 -14.89 10.58
C GLY A 159 7.92 -14.20 11.11
N LYS A 160 8.03 -12.96 11.64
CA LYS A 160 6.88 -12.13 11.96
C LYS A 160 6.42 -11.33 10.74
N PRO A 161 5.11 -11.22 10.50
CA PRO A 161 4.62 -10.27 9.50
C PRO A 161 5.02 -8.84 9.88
N LYS A 162 5.47 -8.08 8.87
CA LYS A 162 5.95 -6.72 9.06
C LYS A 162 4.87 -5.72 8.67
N PHE A 163 4.69 -4.74 9.52
CA PHE A 163 3.69 -3.69 9.33
C PHE A 163 4.33 -2.30 9.30
N LEU A 164 3.88 -1.44 8.38
CA LEU A 164 4.39 -0.08 8.22
C LEU A 164 3.28 0.97 8.37
N TYR A 165 3.37 1.81 9.40
CA TYR A 165 2.60 3.04 9.51
C TYR A 165 3.44 4.25 9.16
N THR A 166 2.94 5.11 8.28
CA THR A 166 3.57 6.38 7.96
C THR A 166 2.54 7.50 7.85
N SER A 167 3.01 8.73 8.00
CA SER A 167 2.18 9.92 7.82
C SER A 167 2.98 11.06 7.19
N THR A 168 2.25 12.09 6.83
CA THR A 168 2.80 13.41 6.48
C THR A 168 3.78 13.34 5.30
N ILE A 169 3.45 12.51 4.29
CA ILE A 169 4.11 12.54 2.97
C ILE A 169 3.85 13.91 2.30
N HIS A 170 2.67 14.49 2.52
CA HIS A 170 2.39 15.90 2.29
C HIS A 170 2.62 16.65 3.60
N GLY A 171 3.54 17.62 3.58
CA GLY A 171 4.04 18.21 4.82
C GLY A 171 3.04 19.08 5.58
N ASP A 172 1.93 19.47 4.98
CA ASP A 172 0.86 20.26 5.61
C ASP A 172 -0.30 19.42 6.16
N GLU A 173 -0.26 18.07 6.03
CA GLU A 173 -1.26 17.13 6.51
C GLU A 173 -0.85 16.55 7.86
N LEU A 174 -1.20 17.20 8.98
CA LEU A 174 -0.56 16.97 10.26
C LEU A 174 -1.28 16.02 11.23
N THR A 175 -2.54 15.67 10.96
CA THR A 175 -3.32 14.82 11.88
C THR A 175 -2.65 13.45 12.09
N GLY A 176 -2.26 12.79 11.00
CA GLY A 176 -1.60 11.50 11.06
C GLY A 176 -0.29 11.52 11.83
N MET A 177 0.50 12.62 11.77
CA MET A 177 1.71 12.77 12.58
C MET A 177 1.41 12.64 14.07
N MET A 178 0.38 13.32 14.54
CA MET A 178 -0.01 13.31 15.95
C MET A 178 -0.56 11.95 16.39
N LEU A 179 -1.35 11.29 15.52
CA LEU A 179 -1.85 9.93 15.77
C LEU A 179 -0.69 8.93 15.88
N MET A 180 0.29 9.02 14.98
CA MET A 180 1.47 8.13 15.01
C MET A 180 2.33 8.34 16.25
N LEU A 181 2.58 9.59 16.65
CA LEU A 181 3.34 9.89 17.87
C LEU A 181 2.64 9.33 19.10
N ARG A 182 1.32 9.44 19.18
CA ARG A 182 0.55 8.92 20.29
C ARG A 182 0.48 7.38 20.29
N LEU A 183 0.42 6.75 19.11
CA LEU A 183 0.51 5.30 19.00
C LEU A 183 1.89 4.79 19.45
N ILE A 184 2.97 5.48 19.10
CA ILE A 184 4.33 5.19 19.57
C ILE A 184 4.38 5.21 21.09
N ASP A 185 3.82 6.26 21.72
CA ASP A 185 3.74 6.38 23.18
C ASP A 185 3.00 5.18 23.80
N GLU A 186 1.85 4.83 23.25
CA GLU A 186 1.06 3.70 23.75
C GLU A 186 1.78 2.35 23.60
N LEU A 187 2.39 2.07 22.43
CA LEU A 187 3.15 0.83 22.22
C LEU A 187 4.34 0.72 23.18
N CYS A 188 4.96 1.84 23.58
CA CYS A 188 6.02 1.87 24.56
C CYS A 188 5.51 1.65 25.99
N THR A 189 4.47 2.38 26.40
CA THR A 189 4.08 2.52 27.80
C THR A 189 2.99 1.56 28.26
N SER A 190 2.16 1.06 27.33
CA SER A 190 1.01 0.23 27.67
C SER A 190 1.41 -1.15 28.18
N ASN A 191 0.66 -1.62 29.18
CA ASN A 191 0.69 -3.02 29.62
C ASN A 191 -0.61 -3.76 29.28
N ASP A 192 -1.41 -3.22 28.35
CA ASP A 192 -2.59 -3.90 27.86
C ASP A 192 -2.17 -5.23 27.20
N PRO A 193 -2.79 -6.37 27.57
CA PRO A 193 -2.47 -7.67 26.98
C PRO A 193 -2.59 -7.70 25.44
N ARG A 194 -3.48 -6.91 24.86
CA ARG A 194 -3.65 -6.79 23.42
C ARG A 194 -2.42 -6.14 22.77
N ILE A 195 -1.94 -5.04 23.33
CA ILE A 195 -0.74 -4.35 22.86
C ILE A 195 0.49 -5.27 22.95
N LEU A 196 0.65 -5.95 24.09
CA LEU A 196 1.75 -6.90 24.28
C LEU A 196 1.68 -8.05 23.27
N ALA A 197 0.49 -8.58 22.99
CA ALA A 197 0.29 -9.62 21.98
C ALA A 197 0.62 -9.15 20.55
N LEU A 198 0.32 -7.89 20.20
CA LEU A 198 0.72 -7.30 18.94
C LEU A 198 2.25 -7.23 18.81
N LEU A 199 2.95 -6.77 19.85
CA LEU A 199 4.41 -6.70 19.87
C LEU A 199 5.07 -8.09 19.82
N ASP A 200 4.43 -9.12 20.38
CA ASP A 200 4.91 -10.51 20.30
C ASP A 200 4.77 -11.11 18.90
N GLN A 201 3.75 -10.70 18.14
CA GLN A 201 3.37 -11.33 16.87
C GLN A 201 3.77 -10.52 15.63
N LEU A 202 3.95 -9.22 15.74
CA LEU A 202 4.27 -8.30 14.65
C LEU A 202 5.66 -7.68 14.80
N ASP A 203 6.18 -7.22 13.67
CA ASP A 203 7.33 -6.33 13.57
C ASP A 203 6.84 -5.00 12.97
N ILE A 204 6.60 -4.00 13.83
CA ILE A 204 5.87 -2.77 13.49
C ILE A 204 6.84 -1.62 13.30
N PHE A 205 6.73 -0.92 12.16
CA PHE A 205 7.52 0.26 11.82
C PHE A 205 6.60 1.48 11.77
N ILE A 206 6.97 2.56 12.45
CA ILE A 206 6.18 3.80 12.49
C ILE A 206 7.05 5.01 12.18
N SER A 207 6.65 5.81 11.18
CA SER A 207 7.24 7.11 10.88
C SER A 207 6.16 8.20 10.88
N PRO A 208 6.13 9.06 11.89
CA PRO A 208 5.15 10.15 11.98
C PRO A 208 5.28 11.21 10.89
N CYS A 209 6.47 11.41 10.31
CA CYS A 209 6.71 12.47 9.34
C CYS A 209 7.72 12.05 8.28
N THR A 210 7.21 11.72 7.07
CA THR A 210 8.05 11.32 5.92
C THR A 210 8.42 12.50 5.01
N ASN A 211 7.88 13.72 5.26
CA ASN A 211 8.27 14.97 4.58
C ASN A 211 8.58 16.09 5.57
N PRO A 212 9.65 15.97 6.39
CA PRO A 212 9.96 16.97 7.41
C PRO A 212 10.32 18.35 6.83
N ASN A 213 10.74 18.39 5.56
CA ASN A 213 11.04 19.66 4.88
C ASN A 213 9.77 20.41 4.48
N GLY A 214 8.73 19.70 4.08
CA GLY A 214 7.41 20.27 3.86
C GLY A 214 6.77 20.73 5.17
N THR A 215 6.76 19.86 6.20
CA THR A 215 6.14 20.15 7.50
C THR A 215 6.73 21.36 8.20
N TYR A 216 8.04 21.41 8.30
CA TYR A 216 8.74 22.49 8.98
C TYR A 216 9.32 23.51 8.00
N HIS A 217 8.63 23.76 6.86
CA HIS A 217 9.07 24.70 5.85
C HIS A 217 9.23 26.13 6.42
N GLY A 218 8.33 26.55 7.30
CA GLY A 218 8.39 27.86 7.97
C GLY A 218 9.48 28.00 9.04
N GLY A 219 10.18 26.91 9.36
CA GLY A 219 11.21 26.84 10.41
C GLY A 219 10.94 25.72 11.42
N ASN A 220 11.96 25.29 12.15
CA ASN A 220 11.88 24.14 13.06
C ASN A 220 10.90 24.35 14.24
N ASN A 221 10.59 25.58 14.58
CA ASN A 221 9.74 25.95 15.72
C ASN A 221 8.28 26.26 15.32
N THR A 222 7.87 25.93 14.11
CA THR A 222 6.51 26.22 13.63
C THR A 222 6.08 25.27 12.52
N VAL A 223 4.79 24.99 12.47
CA VAL A 223 4.11 24.36 11.32
C VAL A 223 3.35 25.39 10.46
N TYR A 224 3.37 26.68 10.87
CA TYR A 224 2.83 27.75 10.03
C TYR A 224 3.65 27.85 8.74
N GLY A 225 2.95 27.83 7.61
CA GLY A 225 3.60 27.81 6.30
C GLY A 225 4.10 26.43 5.87
N ALA A 226 3.69 25.34 6.55
CA ALA A 226 3.93 23.97 6.07
C ALA A 226 3.45 23.81 4.62
N ARG A 227 4.16 23.02 3.81
CA ARG A 227 3.91 22.82 2.38
C ARG A 227 3.54 21.36 2.11
N ARG A 228 2.68 21.15 1.12
CA ARG A 228 2.43 19.83 0.57
C ARG A 228 3.70 19.20 0.01
N ASN A 229 4.38 19.92 -0.86
CA ASN A 229 5.59 19.49 -1.55
C ASN A 229 6.80 19.42 -0.62
N ASN A 230 7.82 18.65 -1.03
CA ASN A 230 9.11 18.62 -0.38
C ASN A 230 9.96 19.89 -0.67
N ALA A 231 11.22 19.90 -0.23
CA ALA A 231 12.14 21.02 -0.45
C ALA A 231 12.46 21.30 -1.92
N ASN A 232 12.27 20.33 -2.81
CA ASN A 232 12.54 20.42 -4.24
C ASN A 232 11.27 20.69 -5.07
N ASP A 233 10.20 21.16 -4.43
CA ASP A 233 8.91 21.45 -5.05
C ASP A 233 8.28 20.23 -5.75
N ALA A 234 8.53 19.03 -5.22
CA ALA A 234 7.99 17.78 -5.69
C ALA A 234 6.88 17.27 -4.76
N ASP A 235 5.75 16.84 -5.33
CA ASP A 235 4.75 16.04 -4.65
C ASP A 235 5.27 14.62 -4.49
N LEU A 236 5.60 14.22 -3.26
CA LEU A 236 6.19 12.91 -3.00
C LEU A 236 5.23 11.76 -3.30
N ASN A 237 3.91 12.00 -3.26
CA ASN A 237 2.90 11.01 -3.62
C ASN A 237 2.54 11.03 -5.12
N ARG A 238 3.44 11.51 -5.97
CA ARG A 238 3.45 11.45 -7.44
C ARG A 238 4.81 11.01 -7.98
N ASN A 239 5.75 10.69 -7.10
CA ASN A 239 7.17 10.48 -7.42
C ASN A 239 7.63 9.02 -7.25
N TYR A 240 6.70 8.07 -7.11
CA TYR A 240 7.01 6.64 -7.10
C TYR A 240 6.91 6.04 -8.51
N PRO A 241 7.57 4.88 -8.77
CA PRO A 241 7.33 4.10 -9.99
C PRO A 241 5.86 3.73 -10.11
N ASP A 242 5.33 3.88 -11.32
CA ASP A 242 3.94 3.57 -11.64
C ASP A 242 3.93 2.47 -12.70
N PHE A 243 3.23 1.37 -12.45
CA PHE A 243 3.27 0.19 -13.30
C PHE A 243 2.54 0.38 -14.65
N ASP A 244 1.74 1.44 -14.78
CA ASP A 244 1.01 1.78 -16.02
C ASP A 244 1.59 3.03 -16.72
N ASN A 245 2.22 3.96 -15.97
CA ASN A 245 2.65 5.26 -16.45
C ASN A 245 4.17 5.50 -16.44
N GLY A 246 4.96 4.56 -15.93
CA GLY A 246 6.42 4.58 -15.97
C GLY A 246 7.12 5.06 -14.70
N PRO A 247 8.48 5.13 -14.71
CA PRO A 247 9.27 5.27 -13.47
C PRO A 247 9.16 6.65 -12.82
N HIS A 248 8.90 7.72 -13.60
CA HIS A 248 8.81 9.11 -13.12
C HIS A 248 7.61 9.80 -13.76
N PRO A 249 6.37 9.43 -13.39
CA PRO A 249 5.19 9.99 -14.06
C PRO A 249 5.01 11.49 -13.81
N ASP A 250 5.60 12.06 -12.75
CA ASP A 250 5.67 13.49 -12.47
C ASP A 250 6.75 14.24 -13.28
N GLY A 251 7.59 13.53 -14.02
CA GLY A 251 8.68 14.08 -14.83
C GLY A 251 9.88 14.61 -14.01
N LYS A 252 9.91 14.38 -12.70
CA LYS A 252 11.02 14.73 -11.82
C LYS A 252 11.87 13.50 -11.52
N GLU A 253 13.15 13.71 -11.19
CA GLU A 253 13.97 12.64 -10.60
C GLU A 253 13.36 12.15 -9.30
N TYR A 254 13.68 10.91 -8.91
CA TYR A 254 13.29 10.42 -7.59
C TYR A 254 13.84 11.33 -6.50
N GLN A 255 12.98 11.72 -5.60
CA GLN A 255 13.35 12.59 -4.49
C GLN A 255 14.11 11.80 -3.41
N PRO A 256 14.98 12.44 -2.62
CA PRO A 256 15.69 11.75 -1.54
C PRO A 256 14.75 10.99 -0.59
N GLU A 257 13.63 11.61 -0.24
CA GLU A 257 12.60 10.99 0.61
C GLU A 257 12.00 9.74 -0.06
N THR A 258 11.71 9.80 -1.37
CA THR A 258 11.17 8.68 -2.14
C THR A 258 12.19 7.53 -2.22
N ILE A 259 13.47 7.85 -2.51
CA ILE A 259 14.55 6.85 -2.56
C ILE A 259 14.69 6.14 -1.22
N MET A 260 14.77 6.88 -0.12
CA MET A 260 14.90 6.32 1.23
C MET A 260 13.72 5.39 1.58
N MET A 261 12.51 5.75 1.18
CA MET A 261 11.32 4.92 1.43
C MET A 261 11.27 3.67 0.55
N MET A 262 11.73 3.77 -0.70
CA MET A 262 11.85 2.58 -1.58
C MET A 262 12.91 1.62 -1.06
N GLU A 263 14.08 2.11 -0.66
CA GLU A 263 15.16 1.30 -0.06
C GLU A 263 14.69 0.60 1.24
N LEU A 264 13.90 1.29 2.07
CA LEU A 264 13.29 0.66 3.25
C LEU A 264 12.36 -0.49 2.87
N ALA A 265 11.50 -0.29 1.87
CA ALA A 265 10.56 -1.31 1.42
C ALA A 265 11.24 -2.50 0.74
N GLU A 266 12.37 -2.27 0.05
CA GLU A 266 13.21 -3.34 -0.51
C GLU A 266 13.94 -4.12 0.59
N GLN A 267 14.37 -3.44 1.66
CA GLN A 267 15.06 -4.07 2.78
C GLN A 267 14.13 -4.89 3.68
N TYR A 268 12.92 -4.43 3.87
CA TYR A 268 11.93 -5.07 4.75
C TYR A 268 10.66 -5.40 3.97
N PRO A 269 10.39 -6.70 3.72
CA PRO A 269 9.18 -7.12 3.00
C PRO A 269 7.95 -6.91 3.90
N PHE A 270 7.35 -5.74 3.81
CA PHE A 270 6.15 -5.41 4.58
C PHE A 270 4.95 -6.20 4.06
N THR A 271 4.22 -6.84 4.98
CA THR A 271 2.97 -7.54 4.68
C THR A 271 1.84 -6.54 4.44
N MET A 272 1.73 -5.55 5.33
CA MET A 272 0.72 -4.50 5.25
C MET A 272 1.31 -3.14 5.60
N ALA A 273 0.68 -2.10 5.08
CA ALA A 273 1.02 -0.72 5.39
C ALA A 273 -0.20 0.19 5.38
N ALA A 274 -0.09 1.34 6.03
CA ALA A 274 -1.00 2.46 5.81
C ALA A 274 -0.24 3.79 5.82
N ASN A 275 -0.65 4.68 4.90
CA ASN A 275 -0.11 6.02 4.79
C ASN A 275 -1.21 7.04 5.14
N TYR A 276 -1.00 7.80 6.21
CA TYR A 276 -1.97 8.76 6.71
C TYR A 276 -1.82 10.11 6.02
N HIS A 277 -2.94 10.60 5.53
CA HIS A 277 -3.14 11.85 4.84
C HIS A 277 -4.17 12.73 5.55
N GLY A 278 -4.43 13.90 4.98
CA GLY A 278 -5.47 14.84 5.40
C GLY A 278 -5.99 15.64 4.20
N GLY A 279 -7.12 16.32 4.40
CA GLY A 279 -7.88 17.02 3.36
C GLY A 279 -9.23 16.37 3.11
N SER A 280 -9.39 15.11 3.51
CA SER A 280 -10.64 14.35 3.46
C SER A 280 -10.76 13.43 4.70
N GLU A 281 -11.85 12.67 4.77
CA GLU A 281 -12.11 11.65 5.79
C GLU A 281 -12.60 10.38 5.08
N VAL A 282 -11.66 9.51 4.67
CA VAL A 282 -11.96 8.32 3.86
C VAL A 282 -10.75 7.39 3.79
N LEU A 283 -10.97 6.08 3.69
CA LEU A 283 -9.93 5.13 3.31
C LEU A 283 -9.95 4.96 1.78
N ASN A 284 -8.84 5.31 1.15
CA ASN A 284 -8.62 5.12 -0.28
C ASN A 284 -7.80 3.86 -0.51
N TYR A 285 -8.41 2.84 -1.12
CA TYR A 285 -7.75 1.55 -1.41
C TYR A 285 -7.39 1.40 -2.89
N PRO A 286 -6.39 0.56 -3.24
CA PRO A 286 -5.85 0.46 -4.60
C PRO A 286 -6.90 -0.03 -5.63
N TRP A 287 -6.72 0.34 -6.89
CA TRP A 287 -5.58 1.07 -7.46
C TRP A 287 -5.89 2.55 -7.60
N ASP A 288 -4.85 3.39 -7.59
CA ASP A 288 -4.97 4.83 -7.88
C ASP A 288 -4.84 5.11 -9.38
N THR A 289 -3.89 4.41 -10.07
CA THR A 289 -3.55 4.65 -11.47
C THR A 289 -4.38 3.84 -12.46
N TYR A 290 -4.91 2.68 -12.05
CA TYR A 290 -5.42 1.63 -12.92
C TYR A 290 -6.91 1.36 -12.71
N GLN A 291 -7.70 1.39 -13.80
CA GLN A 291 -9.17 1.28 -13.71
C GLN A 291 -9.70 -0.09 -13.25
N PRO A 292 -9.17 -1.24 -13.70
CA PRO A 292 -9.58 -2.53 -13.14
C PRO A 292 -9.27 -2.61 -11.65
N LEU A 293 -10.16 -3.26 -10.89
CA LEU A 293 -10.02 -3.41 -9.46
C LEU A 293 -8.81 -4.28 -9.09
N HIS A 294 -8.28 -4.09 -7.89
CA HIS A 294 -7.25 -4.96 -7.32
C HIS A 294 -7.79 -6.40 -7.18
N PRO A 295 -6.98 -7.46 -7.37
CA PRO A 295 -7.45 -8.84 -7.17
C PRO A 295 -8.09 -9.09 -5.81
N ASP A 296 -7.57 -8.47 -4.77
CA ASP A 296 -8.11 -8.55 -3.41
C ASP A 296 -9.18 -7.48 -3.10
N ASP A 297 -9.93 -6.98 -4.10
CA ASP A 297 -10.91 -5.90 -3.92
C ASP A 297 -11.92 -6.17 -2.80
N GLU A 298 -12.48 -7.39 -2.72
CA GLU A 298 -13.41 -7.77 -1.66
C GLU A 298 -12.76 -7.78 -0.27
N TRP A 299 -11.47 -8.10 -0.18
CA TRP A 299 -10.71 -8.01 1.07
C TRP A 299 -10.46 -6.55 1.45
N TRP A 300 -10.11 -5.70 0.47
CA TRP A 300 -9.95 -4.27 0.70
C TRP A 300 -11.23 -3.63 1.24
N GLN A 301 -12.37 -3.95 0.63
CA GLN A 301 -13.67 -3.45 1.12
C GLN A 301 -13.93 -3.92 2.56
N LEU A 302 -13.66 -5.19 2.88
CA LEU A 302 -13.84 -5.73 4.22
C LEU A 302 -13.02 -4.97 5.27
N VAL A 303 -11.71 -4.83 5.07
CA VAL A 303 -10.82 -4.25 6.08
C VAL A 303 -10.95 -2.73 6.18
N CYS A 304 -11.24 -2.06 5.05
CA CYS A 304 -11.47 -0.61 5.05
C CYS A 304 -12.81 -0.26 5.71
N HIS A 305 -13.86 -1.03 5.47
CA HIS A 305 -15.13 -0.85 6.18
C HIS A 305 -14.99 -1.14 7.67
N GLU A 306 -14.27 -2.18 8.09
CA GLU A 306 -14.01 -2.41 9.52
C GLU A 306 -13.36 -1.19 10.18
N TYR A 307 -12.36 -0.57 9.52
CA TYR A 307 -11.74 0.64 10.04
C TYR A 307 -12.75 1.79 10.16
N ALA A 308 -13.50 2.09 9.09
CA ALA A 308 -14.47 3.19 9.07
C ALA A 308 -15.62 2.97 10.07
N ASP A 309 -16.16 1.75 10.15
CA ASP A 309 -17.27 1.41 11.05
C ASP A 309 -16.89 1.58 12.54
N LEU A 310 -15.64 1.22 12.91
CA LEU A 310 -15.14 1.47 14.27
C LEU A 310 -15.05 2.96 14.59
N THR A 311 -14.71 3.82 13.62
CA THR A 311 -14.74 5.26 13.85
C THR A 311 -16.15 5.78 14.08
N HIS A 312 -17.17 5.19 13.42
CA HIS A 312 -18.58 5.57 13.57
C HIS A 312 -19.16 5.28 14.96
N GLU A 313 -18.51 4.40 15.75
CA GLU A 313 -18.88 4.19 17.16
C GLU A 313 -18.68 5.45 18.01
N HIS A 314 -17.80 6.36 17.56
CA HIS A 314 -17.50 7.61 18.24
C HIS A 314 -18.21 8.82 17.60
N ASP A 315 -18.23 8.89 16.27
CA ASP A 315 -18.93 9.93 15.51
C ASP A 315 -19.42 9.37 14.16
N THR A 316 -20.73 9.21 14.02
CA THR A 316 -21.37 8.67 12.82
C THR A 316 -21.22 9.54 11.57
N MET A 317 -20.71 10.76 11.70
CA MET A 317 -20.45 11.66 10.57
C MET A 317 -18.98 11.62 10.13
N TYR A 318 -18.07 11.19 10.99
CA TYR A 318 -16.68 11.05 10.65
C TYR A 318 -16.47 9.85 9.72
N MET A 319 -15.73 10.01 8.63
CA MET A 319 -15.55 8.99 7.58
C MET A 319 -16.86 8.42 7.02
N SER A 320 -17.93 9.24 6.93
CA SER A 320 -19.25 8.78 6.43
C SER A 320 -19.49 9.06 4.94
N GLY A 321 -18.55 9.70 4.26
CA GLY A 321 -18.62 10.01 2.83
C GLY A 321 -18.40 8.78 1.93
N PHE A 322 -18.57 8.97 0.63
CA PHE A 322 -18.39 7.92 -0.38
C PHE A 322 -19.21 6.65 -0.09
N ASP A 323 -18.62 5.48 -0.12
CA ASP A 323 -19.24 4.24 0.31
C ASP A 323 -18.98 4.01 1.81
N ASN A 324 -19.67 4.81 2.64
CA ASN A 324 -19.58 4.73 4.10
C ASN A 324 -18.12 4.70 4.63
N GLY A 325 -17.30 5.62 4.13
CA GLY A 325 -15.93 5.82 4.59
C GLY A 325 -14.84 5.19 3.74
N ILE A 326 -15.19 4.53 2.63
CA ILE A 326 -14.20 3.91 1.74
C ILE A 326 -14.37 4.34 0.28
N VAL A 327 -13.31 4.34 -0.49
CA VAL A 327 -13.33 4.60 -1.92
C VAL A 327 -12.16 3.90 -2.64
N ASN A 328 -12.43 3.36 -3.83
CA ASN A 328 -11.34 2.95 -4.72
C ASN A 328 -10.67 4.19 -5.32
N GLY A 329 -9.35 4.24 -5.34
CA GLY A 329 -8.57 5.41 -5.75
C GLY A 329 -8.87 5.89 -7.16
N TYR A 330 -8.88 4.99 -8.14
CA TYR A 330 -9.19 5.36 -9.52
C TYR A 330 -10.63 5.87 -9.69
N VAL A 331 -11.56 5.34 -8.92
CA VAL A 331 -12.97 5.79 -8.94
C VAL A 331 -13.10 7.19 -8.31
N TRP A 332 -12.32 7.50 -7.29
CA TRP A 332 -12.26 8.82 -6.71
C TRP A 332 -11.74 9.83 -7.74
N TYR A 333 -10.47 9.78 -8.04
CA TYR A 333 -9.81 10.38 -9.21
C TYR A 333 -8.45 9.71 -9.42
N PRO A 334 -8.07 9.41 -10.67
CA PRO A 334 -6.81 8.75 -10.92
C PRO A 334 -5.62 9.65 -10.59
N ILE A 335 -4.63 9.09 -9.91
CA ILE A 335 -3.33 9.70 -9.70
C ILE A 335 -2.24 8.77 -10.21
N TYR A 336 -1.06 9.31 -10.47
CA TYR A 336 0.04 8.61 -11.10
C TYR A 336 1.28 8.74 -10.25
N GLY A 337 1.99 7.62 -10.04
CA GLY A 337 3.18 7.58 -9.19
C GLY A 337 2.87 7.68 -7.70
N SER A 338 1.73 7.14 -7.28
CA SER A 338 1.38 7.06 -5.86
C SER A 338 2.21 6.01 -5.14
N ARG A 339 2.47 6.27 -3.86
CA ARG A 339 3.13 5.31 -2.98
C ARG A 339 2.28 4.06 -2.77
N GLN A 340 0.97 4.21 -2.63
CA GLN A 340 0.02 3.10 -2.46
C GLN A 340 0.16 2.07 -3.59
N ASP A 341 0.15 2.51 -4.86
CA ASP A 341 0.27 1.60 -6.00
C ASP A 341 1.67 0.98 -6.09
N TYR A 342 2.72 1.74 -5.75
CA TYR A 342 4.08 1.21 -5.68
C TYR A 342 4.21 0.07 -4.65
N MET A 343 3.70 0.26 -3.45
CA MET A 343 3.77 -0.73 -2.37
C MET A 343 2.97 -1.99 -2.74
N ASN A 344 1.78 -1.83 -3.30
CA ASN A 344 0.94 -2.96 -3.69
C ASN A 344 1.50 -3.75 -4.88
N TYR A 345 2.00 -3.05 -5.92
CA TYR A 345 2.43 -3.69 -7.16
C TYR A 345 3.87 -4.22 -7.09
N TYR A 346 4.82 -3.40 -6.64
CA TYR A 346 6.24 -3.76 -6.68
C TYR A 346 6.73 -4.42 -5.41
N GLN A 347 6.12 -4.10 -4.26
CA GLN A 347 6.56 -4.59 -2.96
C GLN A 347 5.65 -5.69 -2.39
N GLN A 348 4.58 -6.08 -3.10
CA GLN A 348 3.61 -7.09 -2.65
C GLN A 348 2.98 -6.76 -1.28
N CYS A 349 3.11 -5.51 -0.84
CA CYS A 349 2.63 -5.01 0.43
C CYS A 349 1.20 -4.47 0.30
N ARG A 350 0.27 -4.88 1.16
CA ARG A 350 -1.10 -4.36 1.18
C ARG A 350 -1.14 -2.99 1.85
N GLU A 351 -0.87 -1.92 1.09
CA GLU A 351 -0.93 -0.53 1.57
C GLU A 351 -2.25 0.14 1.20
N VAL A 352 -2.81 0.89 2.16
CA VAL A 352 -3.99 1.76 2.02
C VAL A 352 -3.61 3.21 2.35
N THR A 353 -4.26 4.17 1.70
CA THR A 353 -4.20 5.59 2.05
C THR A 353 -5.36 5.93 2.98
N ILE A 354 -5.08 6.55 4.14
CA ILE A 354 -6.08 6.94 5.12
C ILE A 354 -6.11 8.46 5.25
N GLU A 355 -7.14 9.07 4.69
CA GLU A 355 -7.44 10.49 4.85
C GLU A 355 -8.17 10.69 6.19
N CYS A 356 -7.50 11.25 7.19
CA CYS A 356 -7.98 11.21 8.57
C CYS A 356 -8.47 12.56 9.12
N SER A 357 -8.55 13.61 8.29
CA SER A 357 -9.13 14.89 8.71
C SER A 357 -9.45 15.78 7.52
N ILE A 358 -10.60 16.43 7.53
CA ILE A 358 -10.96 17.43 6.49
C ILE A 358 -9.98 18.62 6.52
N PRO A 359 -9.63 19.23 7.66
CA PRO A 359 -8.56 20.22 7.70
C PRO A 359 -7.19 19.54 7.52
N TYR A 360 -6.34 20.09 6.65
CA TYR A 360 -4.97 19.61 6.46
C TYR A 360 -4.10 19.85 7.72
N THR A 361 -4.23 21.06 8.27
CA THR A 361 -3.55 21.49 9.49
C THR A 361 -4.61 21.87 10.53
N PRO A 362 -5.25 20.91 11.19
CA PRO A 362 -6.29 21.20 12.18
C PRO A 362 -5.75 22.00 13.37
N ASN A 363 -6.65 22.65 14.11
CA ASN A 363 -6.27 23.18 15.42
C ASN A 363 -5.78 22.02 16.31
N PRO A 364 -4.56 22.06 16.86
CA PRO A 364 -4.02 20.92 17.60
C PRO A 364 -4.83 20.53 18.84
N SER A 365 -5.63 21.44 19.40
CA SER A 365 -6.57 21.13 20.48
C SER A 365 -7.64 20.09 20.09
N THR A 366 -7.80 19.80 18.79
CA THR A 366 -8.71 18.74 18.31
C THR A 366 -8.03 17.37 18.17
N MET A 367 -6.73 17.27 18.35
CA MET A 367 -6.00 16.01 18.22
C MET A 367 -6.48 14.91 19.18
N PRO A 368 -6.81 15.20 20.46
CA PRO A 368 -7.39 14.18 21.34
C PRO A 368 -8.71 13.57 20.82
N MET A 369 -9.51 14.37 20.08
CA MET A 369 -10.73 13.90 19.42
C MET A 369 -10.40 12.95 18.26
N TYR A 370 -9.49 13.34 17.36
CA TYR A 370 -9.07 12.48 16.24
C TYR A 370 -8.44 11.17 16.73
N TRP A 371 -7.70 11.21 17.84
CA TRP A 371 -7.21 9.99 18.48
C TRP A 371 -8.37 9.10 18.95
N THR A 372 -9.36 9.65 19.63
CA THR A 372 -10.53 8.89 20.08
C THR A 372 -11.25 8.20 18.91
N TYR A 373 -11.35 8.89 17.76
CA TYR A 373 -12.00 8.33 16.58
C TYR A 373 -11.20 7.20 15.91
N ASN A 374 -9.87 7.30 15.87
CA ASN A 374 -9.03 6.41 15.08
C ASN A 374 -8.33 5.31 15.89
N HIS A 375 -8.20 5.45 17.19
CA HIS A 375 -7.36 4.58 18.03
C HIS A 375 -7.71 3.08 17.88
N GLU A 376 -8.97 2.71 18.07
CA GLU A 376 -9.40 1.32 17.93
C GLU A 376 -9.22 0.81 16.50
N SER A 377 -9.54 1.64 15.52
CA SER A 377 -9.35 1.32 14.09
C SER A 377 -7.88 1.08 13.74
N MET A 378 -6.95 1.87 14.30
CA MET A 378 -5.51 1.68 14.10
C MET A 378 -5.02 0.35 14.67
N LEU A 379 -5.44 -0.01 15.89
CA LEU A 379 -5.07 -1.30 16.48
C LEU A 379 -5.69 -2.47 15.70
N ARG A 380 -6.92 -2.34 15.26
CA ARG A 380 -7.61 -3.36 14.47
C ARG A 380 -6.97 -3.56 13.10
N TYR A 381 -6.50 -2.48 12.48
CA TYR A 381 -5.80 -2.56 11.20
C TYR A 381 -4.40 -3.21 11.34
N LEU A 382 -3.72 -3.04 12.47
CA LEU A 382 -2.52 -3.83 12.80
C LEU A 382 -2.84 -5.33 12.91
N GLU A 383 -3.94 -5.69 13.57
CA GLU A 383 -4.37 -7.09 13.71
C GLU A 383 -4.68 -7.75 12.38
N GLN A 384 -5.14 -7.00 11.35
CA GLN A 384 -5.37 -7.55 10.00
C GLN A 384 -4.12 -8.17 9.39
N CYS A 385 -2.92 -7.70 9.77
CA CYS A 385 -1.65 -8.27 9.35
C CYS A 385 -1.43 -9.71 9.83
N LEU A 386 -2.18 -10.16 10.83
CA LEU A 386 -2.11 -11.51 11.41
C LEU A 386 -3.07 -12.49 10.73
N TYR A 387 -4.05 -12.00 9.95
CA TYR A 387 -5.09 -12.84 9.35
C TYR A 387 -4.76 -13.21 7.90
N GLY A 388 -5.31 -14.34 7.43
CA GLY A 388 -5.08 -14.87 6.10
C GLY A 388 -4.30 -16.17 6.10
N ILE A 389 -3.51 -16.41 5.04
CA ILE A 389 -2.72 -17.63 4.88
C ILE A 389 -1.25 -17.30 5.15
N HIS A 390 -0.67 -17.95 6.15
CA HIS A 390 0.70 -17.75 6.61
C HIS A 390 1.44 -19.08 6.64
N GLY A 391 2.76 -19.05 6.71
CA GLY A 391 3.57 -20.25 6.89
C GLY A 391 5.00 -20.06 6.43
N ARG A 392 5.71 -21.19 6.28
CA ARG A 392 7.10 -21.23 5.81
C ARG A 392 7.22 -22.12 4.60
N VAL A 393 8.08 -21.73 3.66
CA VAL A 393 8.49 -22.58 2.54
C VAL A 393 9.93 -23.03 2.75
N THR A 394 10.14 -24.35 2.72
CA THR A 394 11.46 -24.94 2.98
C THR A 394 11.79 -26.03 1.97
N ASP A 395 13.08 -26.31 1.82
CA ASP A 395 13.60 -27.46 1.08
C ASP A 395 13.24 -28.74 1.83
N SER A 396 12.62 -29.72 1.15
CA SER A 396 12.15 -30.97 1.75
C SER A 396 13.29 -31.90 2.21
N VAL A 397 14.51 -31.68 1.72
CA VAL A 397 15.68 -32.53 1.98
C VAL A 397 16.54 -31.96 3.09
N THR A 398 16.82 -30.67 3.00
CA THR A 398 17.74 -29.99 3.92
C THR A 398 17.03 -29.26 5.05
N GLY A 399 15.73 -28.92 4.87
CA GLY A 399 14.98 -28.07 5.76
C GLY A 399 15.34 -26.58 5.64
N ALA A 400 16.22 -26.21 4.68
CA ALA A 400 16.61 -24.82 4.48
C ALA A 400 15.41 -23.97 4.02
N PRO A 401 15.29 -22.70 4.49
CA PRO A 401 14.27 -21.79 4.03
C PRO A 401 14.45 -21.43 2.56
N LEU A 402 13.35 -21.20 1.85
CA LEU A 402 13.34 -20.87 0.44
C LEU A 402 12.66 -19.52 0.20
N GLU A 403 13.12 -18.79 -0.82
CA GLU A 403 12.43 -17.67 -1.44
C GLU A 403 11.53 -18.21 -2.54
N ALA A 404 10.28 -18.44 -2.23
CA ALA A 404 9.30 -19.03 -3.14
C ALA A 404 8.17 -18.03 -3.43
N GLU A 405 7.70 -18.01 -4.67
CA GLU A 405 6.47 -17.31 -5.03
C GLU A 405 5.26 -18.11 -4.51
N VAL A 406 4.29 -17.42 -3.92
CA VAL A 406 3.05 -17.97 -3.39
C VAL A 406 1.90 -17.32 -4.14
N THR A 407 1.32 -18.06 -5.08
CA THR A 407 0.37 -17.54 -6.08
C THR A 407 -0.96 -18.28 -6.04
N ILE A 408 -2.05 -17.55 -6.13
CA ILE A 408 -3.40 -18.08 -6.33
C ILE A 408 -3.75 -17.91 -7.82
N LEU A 409 -3.60 -18.98 -8.60
CA LEU A 409 -3.57 -18.97 -10.08
C LEU A 409 -4.76 -18.30 -10.76
N THR A 410 -5.95 -18.36 -10.20
CA THR A 410 -7.18 -17.78 -10.78
C THR A 410 -7.52 -16.40 -10.20
N HIS A 411 -6.71 -15.91 -9.27
CA HIS A 411 -6.94 -14.71 -8.48
C HIS A 411 -5.83 -13.67 -8.69
N ASP A 412 -4.57 -14.09 -8.53
CA ASP A 412 -3.45 -13.18 -8.49
C ASP A 412 -3.04 -12.67 -9.88
N HIS A 413 -2.92 -11.36 -10.00
CA HIS A 413 -2.36 -10.65 -11.15
C HIS A 413 -1.87 -9.25 -10.71
N HIS A 414 -1.11 -8.54 -11.56
CA HIS A 414 -0.60 -7.19 -11.26
C HIS A 414 0.11 -7.09 -9.91
N GLY A 415 1.03 -8.03 -9.61
CA GLY A 415 1.85 -8.00 -8.41
C GLY A 415 1.14 -8.42 -7.11
N SER A 416 -0.09 -8.97 -7.17
CA SER A 416 -0.84 -9.33 -5.95
C SER A 416 -0.42 -10.67 -5.32
N ALA A 417 0.35 -11.52 -6.01
CA ALA A 417 1.00 -12.67 -5.39
C ALA A 417 1.94 -12.21 -4.27
N VAL A 418 2.30 -13.11 -3.36
CA VAL A 418 3.31 -12.83 -2.34
C VAL A 418 4.50 -13.78 -2.47
N SER A 419 5.59 -13.47 -1.79
CA SER A 419 6.77 -14.33 -1.74
C SER A 419 7.08 -14.74 -0.31
N SER A 420 7.77 -15.87 -0.15
CA SER A 420 8.42 -16.19 1.12
C SER A 420 9.79 -15.54 1.18
N HIS A 421 10.24 -15.15 2.38
CA HIS A 421 11.45 -14.34 2.57
C HIS A 421 12.45 -15.01 3.50
N LEU A 422 13.74 -14.83 3.18
CA LEU A 422 14.82 -15.22 4.07
C LEU A 422 14.95 -14.23 5.25
N PRO A 423 15.47 -14.64 6.43
CA PRO A 423 16.10 -15.95 6.69
C PRO A 423 15.14 -17.07 7.10
N ALA A 424 13.84 -16.78 7.38
CA ALA A 424 12.93 -17.77 7.93
C ALA A 424 12.15 -18.58 6.86
N GLY A 425 12.12 -18.11 5.61
CA GLY A 425 11.30 -18.68 4.54
C GLY A 425 9.81 -18.41 4.74
N ASP A 426 9.47 -17.42 5.56
CA ASP A 426 8.11 -17.06 5.93
C ASP A 426 7.38 -16.30 4.81
N TYR A 427 6.09 -16.56 4.70
CA TYR A 427 5.17 -15.83 3.83
C TYR A 427 3.89 -15.46 4.55
N HIS A 428 3.32 -14.33 4.18
CA HIS A 428 2.11 -13.79 4.77
C HIS A 428 1.19 -13.29 3.64
N ARG A 429 0.02 -13.90 3.51
CA ARG A 429 -0.97 -13.59 2.46
C ARG A 429 -2.28 -13.14 3.08
N PRO A 430 -2.44 -11.84 3.41
CA PRO A 430 -3.74 -11.28 3.76
C PRO A 430 -4.72 -11.51 2.59
N ILE A 431 -5.89 -12.09 2.87
CA ILE A 431 -6.88 -12.42 1.86
C ILE A 431 -8.26 -12.59 2.50
N LYS A 432 -9.31 -12.33 1.73
CA LYS A 432 -10.70 -12.60 2.11
C LYS A 432 -10.92 -14.07 2.44
N GLY A 433 -11.84 -14.36 3.37
CA GLY A 433 -12.28 -15.72 3.63
C GLY A 433 -12.77 -16.42 2.36
N GLY A 434 -12.27 -17.65 2.12
CA GLY A 434 -12.57 -18.38 0.90
C GLY A 434 -11.83 -19.72 0.83
N THR A 435 -11.99 -20.40 -0.30
CA THR A 435 -11.23 -21.61 -0.64
C THR A 435 -10.41 -21.33 -1.90
N TYR A 436 -9.09 -21.53 -1.81
CA TYR A 436 -8.12 -21.13 -2.81
C TYR A 436 -7.21 -22.28 -3.22
N GLU A 437 -6.86 -22.34 -4.51
CA GLU A 437 -5.76 -23.17 -5.00
C GLU A 437 -4.47 -22.35 -4.95
N VAL A 438 -3.65 -22.59 -3.94
CA VAL A 438 -2.40 -21.87 -3.68
C VAL A 438 -1.23 -22.68 -4.21
N THR A 439 -0.44 -22.09 -5.11
CA THR A 439 0.74 -22.69 -5.70
C THR A 439 1.99 -22.05 -5.12
N TYR A 440 2.90 -22.88 -4.66
CA TYR A 440 4.21 -22.52 -4.15
C TYR A 440 5.24 -22.92 -5.19
N SER A 441 6.07 -21.98 -5.67
CA SER A 441 7.09 -22.23 -6.69
C SER A 441 8.41 -21.53 -6.34
N CYS A 442 9.52 -22.25 -6.57
CA CYS A 442 10.87 -21.75 -6.39
C CYS A 442 11.75 -22.32 -7.50
N GLU A 443 12.70 -21.54 -8.02
CA GLU A 443 13.63 -22.00 -9.06
C GLU A 443 14.44 -23.20 -8.56
N GLY A 444 14.54 -24.26 -9.37
CA GLY A 444 15.21 -25.51 -9.01
C GLY A 444 14.36 -26.46 -8.14
N TYR A 445 13.06 -26.19 -7.95
CA TYR A 445 12.15 -27.02 -7.19
C TYR A 445 10.87 -27.35 -7.96
N TYR A 446 10.30 -28.51 -7.69
CA TYR A 446 8.97 -28.84 -8.21
C TYR A 446 7.90 -28.00 -7.51
N PRO A 447 7.03 -27.28 -8.26
CA PRO A 447 5.98 -26.49 -7.67
C PRO A 447 4.95 -27.39 -6.96
N LYS A 448 4.35 -26.87 -5.89
CA LYS A 448 3.33 -27.56 -5.10
C LYS A 448 2.08 -26.73 -4.99
N THR A 449 0.94 -27.31 -5.37
CA THR A 449 -0.38 -26.67 -5.25
C THR A 449 -1.19 -27.33 -4.14
N LEU A 450 -1.80 -26.52 -3.28
CA LEU A 450 -2.67 -26.96 -2.20
C LEU A 450 -4.02 -26.25 -2.30
N THR A 451 -5.11 -26.96 -1.97
CA THR A 451 -6.42 -26.34 -1.76
C THR A 451 -6.55 -25.97 -0.30
N LEU A 452 -6.61 -24.67 -0.01
CA LEU A 452 -6.65 -24.11 1.33
C LEU A 452 -7.97 -23.37 1.56
N THR A 453 -8.54 -23.50 2.75
CA THR A 453 -9.74 -22.76 3.17
C THR A 453 -9.41 -21.95 4.40
N VAL A 454 -9.69 -20.64 4.36
CA VAL A 454 -9.52 -19.70 5.46
C VAL A 454 -10.81 -18.90 5.62
N ALA A 455 -11.18 -18.52 6.84
CA ALA A 455 -12.29 -17.61 7.09
C ALA A 455 -11.80 -16.16 7.28
N ASP A 456 -12.74 -15.21 7.21
CA ASP A 456 -12.42 -13.81 7.57
C ASP A 456 -11.99 -13.74 9.04
N TRP A 457 -10.96 -12.91 9.32
CA TRP A 457 -10.34 -12.74 10.65
C TRP A 457 -9.75 -14.01 11.27
N GLU A 458 -9.43 -15.01 10.46
CA GLU A 458 -8.71 -16.21 10.87
C GLU A 458 -7.30 -16.25 10.28
N THR A 459 -6.39 -16.90 11.01
CA THR A 459 -5.05 -17.22 10.57
C THR A 459 -4.97 -18.70 10.23
N LEU A 460 -4.74 -19.01 8.96
CA LEU A 460 -4.39 -20.36 8.53
C LEU A 460 -2.87 -20.47 8.40
N VAL A 461 -2.25 -21.28 9.24
CA VAL A 461 -0.81 -21.58 9.12
C VAL A 461 -0.62 -22.81 8.25
N GLN A 462 0.07 -22.64 7.12
CA GLN A 462 0.40 -23.73 6.18
C GLN A 462 1.89 -23.71 5.85
N ASP A 463 2.67 -24.55 6.51
CA ASP A 463 4.06 -24.79 6.12
C ASP A 463 4.12 -25.70 4.89
N VAL A 464 5.06 -25.41 3.99
CA VAL A 464 5.20 -26.12 2.73
C VAL A 464 6.65 -26.53 2.54
N GLN A 465 6.85 -27.80 2.15
CA GLN A 465 8.14 -28.31 1.72
C GLN A 465 8.11 -28.52 0.21
N LEU A 466 9.10 -27.94 -0.49
CA LEU A 466 9.32 -28.14 -1.93
C LEU A 466 10.41 -29.17 -2.15
N VAL A 467 10.23 -30.01 -3.15
CA VAL A 467 11.18 -31.04 -3.53
C VAL A 467 12.14 -30.47 -4.57
N PRO A 468 13.48 -30.52 -4.36
CA PRO A 468 14.44 -30.09 -5.37
C PRO A 468 14.30 -30.88 -6.68
N GLU A 469 14.45 -30.23 -7.80
CA GLU A 469 14.49 -30.89 -9.11
C GLU A 469 15.65 -31.90 -9.17
N GLY A 470 15.37 -33.07 -9.72
CA GLY A 470 16.38 -34.15 -9.80
C GLY A 470 16.58 -34.94 -8.50
N TYR A 471 15.89 -34.58 -7.39
CA TYR A 471 15.96 -35.38 -6.16
C TYR A 471 14.85 -36.46 -6.16
N GLY A 472 15.24 -37.72 -6.04
CA GLY A 472 14.28 -38.84 -5.94
C GLY A 472 14.35 -39.88 -7.03
N VAL A 473 15.45 -39.99 -7.77
CA VAL A 473 15.70 -41.14 -8.64
C VAL A 473 16.67 -42.07 -7.94
N GLU A 474 16.26 -42.71 -6.82
CA GLU A 474 16.86 -43.99 -6.38
C GLU A 474 15.93 -45.14 -6.82
N GLU A 475 16.48 -46.01 -7.64
CA GLU A 475 15.84 -47.29 -7.99
C GLU A 475 15.68 -48.15 -6.72
N GLY A 476 14.43 -48.37 -6.27
CA GLY A 476 14.11 -49.43 -5.35
C GLY A 476 13.44 -49.11 -4.01
N GLY A 477 12.27 -48.54 -3.99
CA GLY A 477 11.36 -48.45 -2.82
C GLY A 477 9.89 -48.58 -3.21
N PRO A 478 8.95 -49.02 -2.34
CA PRO A 478 7.60 -49.42 -2.75
C PRO A 478 6.73 -48.25 -3.19
N SER A 479 6.29 -48.35 -4.45
CA SER A 479 5.15 -47.69 -5.14
C SER A 479 4.66 -46.34 -4.61
N ALA A 480 5.25 -45.24 -5.10
CA ALA A 480 4.59 -43.95 -5.27
C ALA A 480 3.61 -44.00 -6.47
N PRO A 481 2.59 -43.13 -6.55
CA PRO A 481 1.64 -43.16 -7.64
C PRO A 481 2.31 -42.96 -9.01
N LEU A 482 1.89 -43.74 -9.96
CA LEU A 482 2.61 -44.16 -11.19
C LEU A 482 2.75 -43.09 -12.29
N THR A 483 2.57 -41.79 -12.04
CA THR A 483 2.56 -40.83 -13.16
C THR A 483 3.01 -39.43 -12.75
N GLY A 484 4.29 -39.16 -12.86
CA GLY A 484 4.81 -37.78 -12.91
C GLY A 484 4.81 -37.25 -14.33
N LEU A 485 3.67 -36.78 -14.83
CA LEU A 485 3.58 -36.13 -16.14
C LEU A 485 3.88 -34.64 -15.98
N VAL A 486 5.00 -34.17 -16.52
CA VAL A 486 5.37 -32.75 -16.56
C VAL A 486 5.20 -32.21 -17.97
N ILE A 487 4.61 -31.04 -18.10
CA ILE A 487 4.54 -30.29 -19.37
C ILE A 487 5.19 -28.93 -19.17
N TYR A 488 6.01 -28.50 -20.12
CA TYR A 488 6.67 -27.20 -20.05
C TYR A 488 6.68 -26.48 -21.40
N LEU A 489 7.13 -25.22 -21.41
CA LEU A 489 6.77 -24.19 -22.36
C LEU A 489 5.25 -23.93 -22.35
N ASN A 490 4.71 -23.72 -21.18
CA ASN A 490 3.31 -23.35 -20.98
C ASN A 490 3.25 -21.94 -20.33
N PRO A 491 2.76 -20.91 -21.02
CA PRO A 491 2.18 -20.90 -22.36
C PRO A 491 3.16 -21.19 -23.50
N THR A 492 2.68 -21.86 -24.56
CA THR A 492 3.49 -22.22 -25.73
C THR A 492 3.14 -21.43 -26.98
N ASN A 493 4.15 -21.13 -27.82
CA ASN A 493 3.99 -20.51 -29.14
C ASN A 493 4.04 -21.54 -30.28
N GLY A 494 3.68 -22.79 -30.03
CA GLY A 494 3.56 -23.82 -31.04
C GLY A 494 4.26 -25.15 -30.74
N VAL A 495 5.07 -25.25 -29.70
CA VAL A 495 5.68 -26.52 -29.28
C VAL A 495 5.45 -26.71 -27.79
N LEU A 496 4.81 -27.82 -27.42
CA LEU A 496 4.62 -28.28 -26.06
C LEU A 496 5.61 -29.42 -25.78
N PHE A 497 6.33 -29.37 -24.67
CA PHE A 497 7.19 -30.47 -24.22
C PHE A 497 6.45 -31.26 -23.16
N VAL A 498 6.53 -32.56 -23.27
CA VAL A 498 6.00 -33.53 -22.31
C VAL A 498 7.14 -34.38 -21.82
N GLU A 499 7.38 -34.36 -20.54
CA GLU A 499 8.39 -35.18 -19.86
C GLU A 499 7.70 -36.17 -18.94
N ALA A 500 8.17 -37.39 -18.98
CA ALA A 500 7.65 -38.47 -18.16
C ALA A 500 8.70 -38.87 -17.13
N GLN A 501 8.45 -38.64 -15.87
CA GLN A 501 9.35 -39.07 -14.78
C GLN A 501 9.58 -40.59 -14.73
N ASN A 502 8.67 -41.37 -15.30
CA ASN A 502 8.85 -42.79 -15.53
C ASN A 502 8.54 -43.13 -17.00
N PHE A 503 9.49 -42.87 -17.89
CA PHE A 503 9.32 -43.11 -19.33
C PHE A 503 8.90 -44.57 -19.65
N ALA A 504 9.43 -45.53 -18.91
CA ALA A 504 9.10 -46.94 -19.15
C ALA A 504 7.61 -47.25 -19.00
N SER A 505 6.88 -46.52 -18.14
CA SER A 505 5.43 -46.67 -17.96
C SER A 505 4.61 -45.90 -18.98
N LEU A 506 5.15 -44.85 -19.61
CA LEU A 506 4.49 -44.02 -20.58
C LEU A 506 4.92 -44.32 -22.04
N GLN A 507 5.95 -45.12 -22.26
CA GLN A 507 6.41 -45.50 -23.60
C GLN A 507 5.26 -46.15 -24.39
N ASN A 508 5.00 -45.64 -25.58
CA ASN A 508 3.89 -46.03 -26.48
C ASN A 508 2.48 -45.72 -25.96
N GLN A 509 2.33 -45.02 -24.83
CA GLN A 509 1.01 -44.50 -24.43
C GLN A 509 0.55 -43.40 -25.38
N THR A 510 -0.75 -43.38 -25.64
CA THR A 510 -1.35 -42.36 -26.50
C THR A 510 -1.61 -41.10 -25.71
N TYR A 511 -1.14 -39.95 -26.23
CA TYR A 511 -1.59 -38.66 -25.74
C TYR A 511 -2.79 -38.16 -26.55
N ARG A 512 -3.66 -37.38 -25.90
CA ARG A 512 -4.82 -36.73 -26.51
C ARG A 512 -4.87 -35.28 -26.06
N ILE A 513 -4.96 -34.35 -27.03
CA ILE A 513 -5.18 -32.93 -26.74
C ILE A 513 -6.63 -32.58 -27.04
N THR A 514 -7.31 -31.96 -26.09
CA THR A 514 -8.72 -31.56 -26.19
C THR A 514 -8.88 -30.05 -25.93
N ASN A 515 -9.95 -29.46 -26.49
CA ASN A 515 -10.40 -28.13 -26.14
C ASN A 515 -11.25 -28.15 -24.84
N LEU A 516 -11.72 -26.96 -24.41
CA LEU A 516 -12.59 -26.80 -23.23
C LEU A 516 -13.92 -27.57 -23.30
N MET A 517 -14.38 -27.94 -24.50
CA MET A 517 -15.61 -28.73 -24.70
C MET A 517 -15.33 -30.25 -24.74
N GLY A 518 -14.09 -30.67 -24.49
CA GLY A 518 -13.68 -32.08 -24.51
C GLY A 518 -13.50 -32.67 -25.90
N GLN A 519 -13.57 -31.87 -26.97
CA GLN A 519 -13.34 -32.36 -28.35
C GLN A 519 -11.84 -32.62 -28.55
N THR A 520 -11.49 -33.79 -29.01
CA THR A 520 -10.11 -34.18 -29.34
C THR A 520 -9.65 -33.48 -30.62
N LEU A 521 -8.55 -32.75 -30.52
CA LEU A 521 -7.95 -31.97 -31.60
C LEU A 521 -6.66 -32.59 -32.14
N LEU A 522 -5.83 -33.17 -31.28
CA LEU A 522 -4.59 -33.85 -31.64
C LEU A 522 -4.46 -35.15 -30.81
N THR A 523 -3.83 -36.16 -31.46
CA THR A 523 -3.43 -37.41 -30.80
C THR A 523 -2.08 -37.87 -31.35
N GLY A 524 -1.36 -38.61 -30.52
CA GLY A 524 -0.11 -39.24 -30.91
C GLY A 524 0.40 -40.16 -29.79
N ASN A 525 1.57 -40.75 -29.96
CA ASN A 525 2.16 -41.65 -28.95
C ASN A 525 3.42 -41.01 -28.34
N ILE A 526 3.68 -41.32 -27.09
CA ILE A 526 4.89 -40.96 -26.39
C ILE A 526 5.99 -41.95 -26.82
N THR A 527 7.02 -41.45 -27.49
CA THR A 527 8.11 -42.24 -28.04
C THR A 527 9.50 -41.86 -27.52
N ALA A 528 9.57 -40.80 -26.73
CA ALA A 528 10.79 -40.28 -26.13
C ALA A 528 10.54 -39.86 -24.70
N GLU A 529 11.56 -39.88 -23.85
CA GLU A 529 11.52 -39.45 -22.45
C GLU A 529 11.05 -38.00 -22.34
N THR A 530 11.55 -37.14 -23.21
CA THR A 530 11.06 -35.81 -23.45
C THR A 530 10.42 -35.76 -24.85
N GLN A 531 9.10 -35.75 -24.89
CA GLN A 531 8.35 -35.72 -26.15
C GLN A 531 8.01 -34.29 -26.54
N GLN A 532 8.44 -33.89 -27.74
CA GLN A 532 7.99 -32.65 -28.36
C GLN A 532 6.67 -32.86 -29.11
N ILE A 533 5.68 -32.04 -28.83
CA ILE A 533 4.38 -32.07 -29.49
C ILE A 533 4.18 -30.74 -30.20
N ASN A 534 4.04 -30.78 -31.50
CA ASN A 534 3.72 -29.60 -32.30
C ASN A 534 2.25 -29.24 -32.14
N VAL A 535 1.98 -28.08 -31.53
CA VAL A 535 0.64 -27.53 -31.30
C VAL A 535 0.40 -26.23 -32.07
N SER A 536 1.26 -25.87 -33.01
CA SER A 536 1.17 -24.65 -33.84
C SER A 536 -0.09 -24.57 -34.72
N SER A 537 -0.76 -25.69 -34.94
CA SER A 537 -2.05 -25.75 -35.66
C SER A 537 -3.26 -25.40 -34.78
N LEU A 538 -3.07 -25.32 -33.46
CA LEU A 538 -4.16 -24.98 -32.54
C LEU A 538 -4.29 -23.44 -32.46
N PRO A 539 -5.51 -22.90 -32.54
CA PRO A 539 -5.77 -21.49 -32.25
C PRO A 539 -5.30 -21.07 -30.88
N GLN A 540 -5.09 -19.77 -30.71
CA GLN A 540 -4.83 -19.19 -29.37
C GLN A 540 -5.95 -19.60 -28.39
N GLY A 541 -5.58 -20.15 -27.23
CA GLY A 541 -6.57 -20.62 -26.26
C GLY A 541 -6.04 -21.65 -25.28
N MET A 542 -6.95 -22.12 -24.42
CA MET A 542 -6.67 -23.11 -23.39
C MET A 542 -7.02 -24.51 -23.87
N TYR A 543 -6.15 -25.47 -23.58
CA TYR A 543 -6.25 -26.86 -23.97
C TYR A 543 -5.85 -27.79 -22.83
N PHE A 544 -6.24 -29.06 -22.96
CA PHE A 544 -5.85 -30.13 -22.06
C PHE A 544 -5.13 -31.24 -22.80
N ILE A 545 -4.04 -31.73 -22.24
CA ILE A 545 -3.37 -32.96 -22.70
C ILE A 545 -3.61 -34.07 -21.70
N THR A 546 -4.05 -35.23 -22.19
CA THR A 546 -4.31 -36.43 -21.38
C THR A 546 -3.40 -37.55 -21.86
N ILE A 547 -2.65 -38.19 -20.94
CA ILE A 547 -1.77 -39.35 -21.19
C ILE A 547 -1.97 -40.36 -20.05
N ALA A 548 -2.23 -41.61 -20.39
CA ALA A 548 -2.41 -42.69 -19.38
C ALA A 548 -3.43 -42.38 -18.27
N GLY A 549 -4.44 -41.54 -18.56
CA GLY A 549 -5.46 -41.12 -17.60
C GLY A 549 -5.14 -39.82 -16.82
N GLU A 550 -3.93 -39.34 -16.87
CA GLU A 550 -3.59 -38.01 -16.32
C GLU A 550 -3.84 -36.89 -17.32
N THR A 551 -4.38 -35.77 -16.81
CA THR A 551 -4.71 -34.61 -17.61
C THR A 551 -3.95 -33.38 -17.08
N ARG A 552 -3.32 -32.62 -18.00
CA ARG A 552 -2.66 -31.34 -17.71
C ARG A 552 -3.22 -30.26 -18.63
N LYS A 553 -3.32 -29.05 -18.12
CA LYS A 553 -3.76 -27.86 -18.85
C LYS A 553 -2.56 -27.14 -19.45
N PHE A 554 -2.71 -26.62 -20.69
CA PHE A 554 -1.75 -25.71 -21.29
C PHE A 554 -2.43 -24.62 -22.12
N VAL A 555 -1.69 -23.57 -22.41
CA VAL A 555 -2.18 -22.41 -23.16
C VAL A 555 -1.32 -22.24 -24.42
N VAL A 556 -1.97 -22.03 -25.57
CA VAL A 556 -1.34 -21.62 -26.84
C VAL A 556 -1.54 -20.11 -27.00
N ARG A 557 -0.43 -19.38 -27.24
CA ARG A 557 -0.40 -17.93 -27.48
C ARG A 557 -0.28 -17.59 -28.95
#